data_d0c963083acd1eb73fb2ca7943be258c
#
_entry.id   d0c963083acd1eb73fb2ca7943be258c
#
_cell.length_a   1.000
_cell.length_b   1.000
_cell.length_c   1.000
_cell.angle_alpha   90.00
_cell.angle_beta   90.00
_cell.angle_gamma   90.00
#
_symmetry.space_group_name_H-M   'P 1'
#
loop_
_entity.id
_entity.type
_entity.pdbx_description
1 polymer ?
#
loop_
_entity_poly.entity_id
_entity_poly.type
_entity_poly.pdbx_seq_one_letter_code
_entity_poly.pdbx_strand_id
1 'polypeptide(L)'
;MSTEKKIPYKIYLEENEMPTQWYNVRADMKNKPAPLLNPGTLKPMTFEELQPVFCDELVRQELDNDTLYFDIPQEIQDFYKMYRPSPLVRAYFLEKALGTPAKIYYKFEGNNTSGSHKLNSAIAQAYYAKKQGLTGVTTETGAGQWGTALSMACSYFDLDCKVYMVKVSYEQKPFRREVMRTYGASVTPSPSETTEVGRRILAEHPGTSGSLGCAISEAVEAATSRSGYRYVLGSVLSQVLLHQSIIGLETKAALDKYDIKADIVIGCAGGGSNLGGLISPFVGEKIKGEADYRIIAVEPASCPSLTRGRYAYDFCDTGMICPLAKMYTLGSGFIPSANHAGGLRYHGMSSVVSQLYDDKLIEAVSVEQTEVFAAAEQFARVEGILPAPESSHAIRVAIDEALKCKETGEEKTIVFGLTGTGYFDMVAYGKYNDGEMTDYIPTDSDLEPGFAGLPKID
;
A
#
# COMPACT_ATOMS: atom_id res chain seq x y z
N MET A 1 28.49 34.19 9.10
CA MET A 1 28.20 33.62 7.77
C MET A 1 27.60 32.27 8.00
N SER A 2 26.29 32.10 7.85
CA SER A 2 25.67 30.77 7.84
C SER A 2 26.13 30.10 6.54
N THR A 3 26.93 29.06 6.64
CA THR A 3 27.23 28.20 5.50
C THR A 3 25.91 27.52 5.13
N GLU A 4 25.22 28.01 4.09
CA GLU A 4 24.10 27.26 3.50
C GLU A 4 24.54 25.82 3.26
N LYS A 5 23.88 24.88 3.95
CA LYS A 5 24.13 23.45 3.73
C LYS A 5 23.78 23.13 2.29
N LYS A 6 24.77 22.79 1.48
CA LYS A 6 24.52 22.35 0.10
C LYS A 6 23.65 21.10 0.14
N ILE A 7 22.45 21.17 -0.42
CA ILE A 7 21.52 20.03 -0.49
C ILE A 7 22.10 18.97 -1.44
N PRO A 8 22.35 17.75 -0.98
CA PRO A 8 22.85 16.68 -1.85
C PRO A 8 21.76 16.21 -2.82
N TYR A 9 22.16 15.59 -3.94
CA TYR A 9 21.23 14.99 -4.92
C TYR A 9 20.35 13.92 -4.28
N LYS A 10 20.95 13.06 -3.44
CA LYS A 10 20.27 12.03 -2.64
C LYS A 10 20.48 12.36 -1.18
N ILE A 11 19.39 12.58 -0.47
CA ILE A 11 19.42 12.82 0.97
C ILE A 11 19.26 11.47 1.68
N TYR A 12 20.28 11.11 2.46
CA TYR A 12 20.25 9.97 3.38
C TYR A 12 20.27 10.47 4.82
N LEU A 13 19.54 9.77 5.67
CA LEU A 13 19.73 9.85 7.12
C LEU A 13 20.94 8.98 7.51
N GLU A 14 21.60 9.33 8.60
CA GLU A 14 22.56 8.45 9.26
C GLU A 14 21.78 7.40 10.07
N GLU A 15 22.41 6.28 10.43
CA GLU A 15 21.76 5.23 11.22
C GLU A 15 21.15 5.73 12.54
N ASN A 16 21.81 6.67 13.19
CA ASN A 16 21.35 7.29 14.44
C ASN A 16 20.28 8.36 14.27
N GLU A 17 19.97 8.74 13.04
CA GLU A 17 18.87 9.66 12.68
C GLU A 17 17.61 8.88 12.27
N MET A 18 17.69 7.57 12.16
CA MET A 18 16.55 6.74 11.78
C MET A 18 15.48 6.75 12.89
N PRO A 19 14.20 6.77 12.53
CA PRO A 19 13.12 6.63 13.51
C PRO A 19 13.22 5.31 14.28
N THR A 20 13.09 5.39 15.60
CA THR A 20 13.05 4.23 16.51
C THR A 20 11.64 3.89 16.97
N GLN A 21 10.65 4.66 16.52
CA GLN A 21 9.24 4.49 16.82
C GLN A 21 8.41 4.62 15.55
N TRP A 22 7.31 3.88 15.46
CA TRP A 22 6.26 4.12 14.48
C TRP A 22 5.27 5.14 15.00
N TYR A 23 4.74 5.95 14.11
CA TYR A 23 3.77 6.99 14.42
C TYR A 23 2.35 6.55 14.05
N ASN A 24 1.46 6.56 15.04
CA ASN A 24 0.06 6.25 14.88
C ASN A 24 -0.76 7.52 14.69
N VAL A 25 -0.98 7.91 13.46
CA VAL A 25 -1.74 9.13 13.12
C VAL A 25 -3.16 9.13 13.69
N ARG A 26 -3.75 7.94 13.98
CA ARG A 26 -5.08 7.82 14.58
C ARG A 26 -5.17 8.53 15.93
N ALA A 27 -4.07 8.53 16.70
CA ALA A 27 -4.05 9.22 18.00
C ALA A 27 -4.26 10.73 17.90
N ASP A 28 -3.81 11.34 16.81
CA ASP A 28 -4.00 12.78 16.55
C ASP A 28 -5.31 13.10 15.79
N MET A 29 -5.95 12.11 15.16
CA MET A 29 -7.20 12.34 14.42
C MET A 29 -8.34 12.75 15.34
N LYS A 30 -9.08 13.81 14.96
CA LYS A 30 -10.29 14.27 15.67
C LYS A 30 -11.43 13.24 15.55
N ASN A 31 -11.67 12.76 14.33
CA ASN A 31 -12.59 11.68 14.05
C ASN A 31 -11.77 10.41 13.89
N LYS A 32 -11.88 9.50 14.86
CA LYS A 32 -11.20 8.20 14.77
C LYS A 32 -11.83 7.35 13.67
N PRO A 33 -11.05 6.48 12.99
CA PRO A 33 -11.64 5.49 12.10
C PRO A 33 -12.66 4.63 12.84
N ALA A 34 -13.77 4.32 12.20
CA ALA A 34 -14.79 3.47 12.79
C ALA A 34 -14.23 2.06 13.08
N PRO A 35 -14.66 1.38 14.14
CA PRO A 35 -14.15 0.07 14.51
C PRO A 35 -14.50 -0.99 13.47
N LEU A 36 -13.67 -2.04 13.40
CA LEU A 36 -14.04 -3.25 12.68
C LEU A 36 -15.26 -3.90 13.36
N LEU A 37 -16.23 -4.36 12.57
CA LEU A 37 -17.42 -5.03 13.10
C LEU A 37 -17.40 -6.53 12.81
N ASN A 38 -17.87 -7.29 13.78
CA ASN A 38 -18.18 -8.70 13.59
C ASN A 38 -19.40 -8.83 12.66
N PRO A 39 -19.32 -9.53 11.53
CA PRO A 39 -20.41 -9.59 10.55
C PRO A 39 -21.66 -10.29 11.07
N GLY A 40 -21.54 -11.17 12.06
CA GLY A 40 -22.67 -11.89 12.65
C GLY A 40 -23.41 -11.11 13.73
N THR A 41 -22.71 -10.23 14.47
CA THR A 41 -23.30 -9.49 15.61
C THR A 41 -23.43 -8.00 15.35
N LEU A 42 -22.75 -7.46 14.35
CA LEU A 42 -22.61 -6.04 14.01
C LEU A 42 -22.05 -5.18 15.17
N LYS A 43 -21.36 -5.83 16.11
CA LYS A 43 -20.66 -5.15 17.21
C LYS A 43 -19.19 -4.97 16.89
N PRO A 44 -18.52 -3.97 17.50
CA PRO A 44 -17.08 -3.85 17.40
C PRO A 44 -16.37 -5.16 17.73
N MET A 45 -15.42 -5.54 16.90
CA MET A 45 -14.58 -6.71 17.10
C MET A 45 -13.73 -6.55 18.36
N THR A 46 -13.66 -7.60 19.15
CA THR A 46 -12.79 -7.67 20.33
C THR A 46 -11.43 -8.29 20.00
N PHE A 47 -10.51 -8.21 20.95
CA PHE A 47 -9.20 -8.86 20.83
C PHE A 47 -9.37 -10.37 20.65
N GLU A 48 -10.22 -11.01 21.42
CA GLU A 48 -10.48 -12.46 21.42
C GLU A 48 -11.10 -12.93 20.09
N GLU A 49 -11.85 -12.09 19.40
CA GLU A 49 -12.45 -12.41 18.11
C GLU A 49 -11.43 -12.29 16.97
N LEU A 50 -10.44 -11.39 17.08
CA LEU A 50 -9.39 -11.19 16.06
C LEU A 50 -8.17 -12.11 16.26
N GLN A 51 -7.87 -12.51 17.49
CA GLN A 51 -6.72 -13.33 17.85
C GLN A 51 -6.61 -14.67 17.08
N PRO A 52 -7.70 -15.39 16.76
CA PRO A 52 -7.60 -16.59 15.95
C PRO A 52 -7.06 -16.35 14.52
N VAL A 53 -7.23 -15.14 14.00
CA VAL A 53 -6.83 -14.77 12.63
C VAL A 53 -5.44 -14.13 12.62
N PHE A 54 -5.17 -13.19 13.54
CA PHE A 54 -3.94 -12.38 13.56
C PHE A 54 -3.06 -12.68 14.78
N CYS A 55 -1.79 -12.30 14.68
CA CYS A 55 -0.89 -12.33 15.83
C CYS A 55 -1.35 -11.35 16.92
N ASP A 56 -1.17 -11.69 18.17
CA ASP A 56 -1.66 -10.93 19.33
C ASP A 56 -1.22 -9.47 19.31
N GLU A 57 0.05 -9.20 19.01
CA GLU A 57 0.55 -7.83 18.97
C GLU A 57 -0.03 -7.04 17.80
N LEU A 58 -0.26 -7.68 16.66
CA LEU A 58 -0.90 -7.03 15.51
C LEU A 58 -2.36 -6.67 15.82
N VAL A 59 -3.06 -7.51 16.61
CA VAL A 59 -4.42 -7.19 17.09
C VAL A 59 -4.40 -5.98 18.03
N ARG A 60 -3.44 -5.92 18.97
CA ARG A 60 -3.30 -4.75 19.85
C ARG A 60 -3.07 -3.47 19.08
N GLN A 61 -2.13 -3.51 18.13
CA GLN A 61 -1.84 -2.36 17.27
C GLN A 61 -3.02 -1.96 16.37
N GLU A 62 -3.82 -2.93 15.90
CA GLU A 62 -5.03 -2.65 15.11
C GLU A 62 -6.09 -1.91 15.93
N LEU A 63 -6.33 -2.37 17.15
CA LEU A 63 -7.39 -1.84 18.02
C LEU A 63 -7.01 -0.55 18.76
N ASP A 64 -5.72 -0.21 18.85
CA ASP A 64 -5.23 0.95 19.60
C ASP A 64 -5.29 2.23 18.76
N ASN A 65 -6.25 3.09 19.08
CA ASN A 65 -6.43 4.40 18.47
C ASN A 65 -5.80 5.56 19.26
N ASP A 66 -5.20 5.30 20.41
CA ASP A 66 -4.83 6.32 21.38
C ASP A 66 -3.32 6.45 21.63
N THR A 67 -2.58 5.36 21.52
CA THR A 67 -1.12 5.38 21.62
C THR A 67 -0.51 6.07 20.41
N LEU A 68 0.20 7.19 20.65
CA LEU A 68 0.74 8.04 19.58
C LEU A 68 1.97 7.44 18.89
N TYR A 69 2.87 6.84 19.68
CA TYR A 69 4.10 6.22 19.18
C TYR A 69 4.25 4.81 19.71
N PHE A 70 4.63 3.89 18.82
CA PHE A 70 4.95 2.51 19.15
C PHE A 70 6.45 2.29 18.96
N ASP A 71 7.13 1.81 19.98
CA ASP A 71 8.56 1.48 19.87
C ASP A 71 8.79 0.39 18.82
N ILE A 72 9.78 0.60 17.96
CA ILE A 72 10.23 -0.40 17.00
C ILE A 72 11.18 -1.36 17.76
N PRO A 73 10.85 -2.65 17.91
CA PRO A 73 11.74 -3.63 18.52
C PRO A 73 13.14 -3.62 17.92
N GLN A 74 14.17 -3.84 18.76
CA GLN A 74 15.56 -3.76 18.31
C GLN A 74 15.86 -4.69 17.15
N GLU A 75 15.31 -5.89 17.14
CA GLU A 75 15.50 -6.87 16.07
C GLU A 75 14.91 -6.37 14.73
N ILE A 76 13.82 -5.63 14.77
CA ILE A 76 13.25 -4.98 13.57
C ILE A 76 14.14 -3.82 13.13
N GLN A 77 14.65 -3.00 14.07
CA GLN A 77 15.57 -1.90 13.74
C GLN A 77 16.85 -2.44 13.09
N ASP A 78 17.41 -3.53 13.61
CA ASP A 78 18.62 -4.16 13.06
C ASP A 78 18.37 -4.69 11.64
N PHE A 79 17.18 -5.24 11.39
CA PHE A 79 16.80 -5.66 10.05
C PHE A 79 16.60 -4.45 9.12
N TYR A 80 15.99 -3.38 9.61
CA TYR A 80 15.83 -2.15 8.84
C TYR A 80 17.18 -1.58 8.37
N LYS A 81 18.22 -1.63 9.18
CA LYS A 81 19.57 -1.16 8.79
C LYS A 81 20.17 -1.89 7.58
N MET A 82 19.67 -3.08 7.22
CA MET A 82 20.13 -3.81 6.03
C MET A 82 19.72 -3.12 4.73
N TYR A 83 18.65 -2.31 4.72
CA TYR A 83 18.13 -1.67 3.50
C TYR A 83 17.61 -0.24 3.71
N ARG A 84 17.58 0.24 4.93
CA ARG A 84 17.20 1.61 5.31
C ARG A 84 18.41 2.33 5.90
N PRO A 85 18.45 3.68 5.88
CA PRO A 85 17.38 4.58 5.39
C PRO A 85 17.21 4.49 3.86
N SER A 86 15.97 4.61 3.38
CA SER A 86 15.75 4.78 1.95
C SER A 86 15.96 6.24 1.55
N PRO A 87 16.51 6.54 0.35
CA PRO A 87 16.83 7.89 -0.02
C PRO A 87 15.61 8.75 -0.32
N LEU A 88 15.70 10.03 0.04
CA LEU A 88 14.91 11.11 -0.54
C LEU A 88 15.72 11.75 -1.66
N VAL A 89 15.24 11.66 -2.89
CA VAL A 89 15.99 12.05 -4.10
C VAL A 89 15.29 13.22 -4.78
N ARG A 90 16.05 14.22 -5.20
CA ARG A 90 15.52 15.31 -6.02
C ARG A 90 15.56 14.93 -7.50
N ALA A 91 14.43 15.05 -8.17
CA ALA A 91 14.25 14.70 -9.58
C ALA A 91 14.70 15.84 -10.52
N TYR A 92 15.95 16.24 -10.45
CA TYR A 92 16.50 17.36 -11.24
C TYR A 92 16.32 17.20 -12.75
N PHE A 93 16.48 15.98 -13.26
CA PHE A 93 16.36 15.75 -14.70
C PHE A 93 14.89 15.79 -15.14
N LEU A 94 13.97 15.34 -14.29
CA LEU A 94 12.53 15.49 -14.55
C LEU A 94 12.12 16.97 -14.53
N GLU A 95 12.54 17.74 -13.50
CA GLU A 95 12.31 19.20 -13.43
C GLU A 95 12.77 19.91 -14.70
N LYS A 96 13.99 19.59 -15.14
CA LYS A 96 14.58 20.14 -16.36
C LYS A 96 13.79 19.73 -17.61
N ALA A 97 13.39 18.47 -17.73
CA ALA A 97 12.63 17.97 -18.87
C ALA A 97 11.26 18.62 -18.98
N LEU A 98 10.60 18.90 -17.84
CA LEU A 98 9.31 19.59 -17.77
C LEU A 98 9.45 21.10 -17.98
N GLY A 99 10.63 21.68 -17.70
CA GLY A 99 10.86 23.13 -17.72
C GLY A 99 10.02 23.84 -16.68
N THR A 100 9.88 23.27 -15.50
CA THR A 100 9.06 23.75 -14.38
C THR A 100 9.91 24.46 -13.32
N PRO A 101 9.38 25.46 -12.61
CA PRO A 101 10.01 25.99 -11.41
C PRO A 101 9.83 25.10 -10.16
N ALA A 102 8.95 24.10 -10.23
CA ALA A 102 8.70 23.18 -9.12
C ALA A 102 9.97 22.40 -8.73
N LYS A 103 10.13 22.14 -7.43
CA LYS A 103 11.14 21.25 -6.87
C LYS A 103 10.48 19.90 -6.60
N ILE A 104 10.94 18.85 -7.27
CA ILE A 104 10.33 17.52 -7.20
C ILE A 104 11.25 16.58 -6.44
N TYR A 105 10.72 15.95 -5.38
CA TYR A 105 11.41 14.95 -4.58
C TYR A 105 10.64 13.63 -4.60
N TYR A 106 11.37 12.51 -4.60
CA TYR A 106 10.76 11.20 -4.43
C TYR A 106 11.43 10.39 -3.33
N LYS A 107 10.59 9.77 -2.49
CA LYS A 107 11.03 8.80 -1.47
C LYS A 107 11.13 7.43 -2.11
N PHE A 108 12.36 6.93 -2.28
CA PHE A 108 12.62 5.74 -3.07
C PHE A 108 12.58 4.46 -2.24
N GLU A 109 11.39 3.92 -2.05
CA GLU A 109 11.13 2.66 -1.34
C GLU A 109 11.37 1.40 -2.19
N GLY A 110 11.45 1.52 -3.50
CA GLY A 110 11.81 0.42 -4.40
C GLY A 110 13.29 0.03 -4.35
N ASN A 111 14.11 0.79 -3.64
CA ASN A 111 15.55 0.58 -3.51
C ASN A 111 15.90 -0.39 -2.37
N ASN A 112 15.21 -1.50 -2.29
CA ASN A 112 15.52 -2.56 -1.33
C ASN A 112 15.44 -3.94 -1.99
N THR A 113 15.88 -4.97 -1.28
CA THR A 113 16.00 -6.33 -1.79
C THR A 113 14.66 -6.97 -2.20
N SER A 114 13.55 -6.54 -1.63
CA SER A 114 12.21 -7.00 -2.06
C SER A 114 11.65 -6.19 -3.23
N GLY A 115 12.26 -5.05 -3.55
CA GLY A 115 11.86 -4.15 -4.62
C GLY A 115 10.63 -3.30 -4.31
N SER A 116 10.16 -3.22 -3.06
CA SER A 116 9.02 -2.37 -2.69
C SER A 116 8.97 -2.02 -1.19
N HIS A 117 8.17 -0.99 -0.86
CA HIS A 117 7.85 -0.56 0.52
C HIS A 117 7.29 -1.67 1.42
N LYS A 118 6.73 -2.73 0.84
CA LYS A 118 6.01 -3.76 1.60
C LYS A 118 6.90 -4.49 2.60
N LEU A 119 8.21 -4.52 2.38
CA LEU A 119 9.17 -5.14 3.28
C LEU A 119 9.13 -4.53 4.70
N ASN A 120 8.83 -3.24 4.84
CA ASN A 120 8.75 -2.57 6.13
C ASN A 120 7.74 -3.22 7.09
N SER A 121 6.56 -3.55 6.58
CA SER A 121 5.52 -4.22 7.38
C SER A 121 5.70 -5.75 7.42
N ALA A 122 6.22 -6.35 6.35
CA ALA A 122 6.45 -7.79 6.29
C ALA A 122 7.39 -8.24 7.42
N ILE A 123 8.46 -7.49 7.66
CA ILE A 123 9.41 -7.76 8.74
C ILE A 123 8.74 -7.65 10.11
N ALA A 124 7.96 -6.60 10.35
CA ALA A 124 7.27 -6.41 11.62
C ALA A 124 6.28 -7.56 11.89
N GLN A 125 5.47 -7.93 10.90
CA GLN A 125 4.49 -8.99 11.04
C GLN A 125 5.14 -10.37 11.23
N ALA A 126 6.21 -10.69 10.50
CA ALA A 126 6.97 -11.93 10.68
C ALA A 126 7.67 -11.98 12.06
N TYR A 127 8.24 -10.87 12.51
CA TYR A 127 8.82 -10.76 13.84
C TYR A 127 7.81 -11.09 14.95
N TYR A 128 6.63 -10.46 14.90
CA TYR A 128 5.60 -10.71 15.92
C TYR A 128 5.04 -12.12 15.85
N ALA A 129 4.92 -12.70 14.64
CA ALA A 129 4.55 -14.11 14.50
C ALA A 129 5.57 -15.03 15.16
N LYS A 130 6.86 -14.82 14.91
CA LYS A 130 7.95 -15.60 15.55
C LYS A 130 7.99 -15.40 17.06
N LYS A 131 7.84 -14.15 17.51
CA LYS A 131 7.84 -13.79 18.94
C LYS A 131 6.70 -14.46 19.72
N GLN A 132 5.55 -14.63 19.08
CA GLN A 132 4.40 -15.34 19.63
C GLN A 132 4.61 -16.87 19.64
N GLY A 133 5.65 -17.40 19.02
CA GLY A 133 5.93 -18.83 18.92
C GLY A 133 5.15 -19.54 17.81
N LEU A 134 4.68 -18.81 16.81
CA LEU A 134 4.03 -19.41 15.64
C LEU A 134 5.05 -20.16 14.77
N THR A 135 4.58 -21.17 14.06
CA THR A 135 5.38 -21.97 13.13
C THR A 135 5.32 -21.46 11.70
N GLY A 136 4.29 -20.70 11.37
CA GLY A 136 4.12 -20.15 10.03
C GLY A 136 3.02 -19.11 9.91
N VAL A 137 2.95 -18.54 8.73
CA VAL A 137 1.94 -17.56 8.34
C VAL A 137 1.32 -17.90 7.00
N THR A 138 0.09 -17.43 6.79
CA THR A 138 -0.58 -17.46 5.49
C THR A 138 -0.83 -16.04 5.03
N THR A 139 -0.88 -15.84 3.73
CA THR A 139 -1.18 -14.53 3.16
C THR A 139 -1.72 -14.62 1.73
N GLU A 140 -2.33 -13.54 1.29
CA GLU A 140 -2.64 -13.28 -0.11
C GLU A 140 -1.53 -12.47 -0.79
N THR A 141 -1.52 -12.44 -2.12
CA THR A 141 -0.78 -11.45 -2.88
C THR A 141 -1.44 -11.19 -4.24
N GLY A 142 -1.59 -9.93 -4.62
CA GLY A 142 -2.10 -9.52 -5.93
C GLY A 142 -1.04 -9.70 -7.02
N ALA A 143 -0.16 -8.71 -7.16
CA ALA A 143 0.92 -8.71 -8.17
C ALA A 143 2.18 -9.47 -7.75
N GLY A 144 2.26 -9.95 -6.50
CA GLY A 144 3.39 -10.69 -5.95
C GLY A 144 4.39 -9.85 -5.14
N GLN A 145 4.24 -8.52 -5.06
CA GLN A 145 5.16 -7.67 -4.26
C GLN A 145 5.08 -7.98 -2.77
N TRP A 146 3.87 -8.13 -2.24
CA TRP A 146 3.68 -8.48 -0.84
C TRP A 146 4.18 -9.89 -0.53
N GLY A 147 3.80 -10.88 -1.35
CA GLY A 147 4.29 -12.25 -1.21
C GLY A 147 5.83 -12.34 -1.23
N THR A 148 6.49 -11.57 -2.11
CA THR A 148 7.96 -11.46 -2.16
C THR A 148 8.54 -10.92 -0.85
N ALA A 149 8.01 -9.80 -0.36
CA ALA A 149 8.49 -9.18 0.87
C ALA A 149 8.28 -10.08 2.10
N LEU A 150 7.10 -10.71 2.19
CA LEU A 150 6.80 -11.61 3.30
C LEU A 150 7.63 -12.90 3.25
N SER A 151 7.82 -13.50 2.06
CA SER A 151 8.66 -14.70 1.91
C SER A 151 10.09 -14.44 2.39
N MET A 152 10.64 -13.26 2.08
CA MET A 152 11.96 -12.84 2.55
C MET A 152 11.97 -12.69 4.08
N ALA A 153 10.99 -12.01 4.67
CA ALA A 153 10.89 -11.83 6.12
C ALA A 153 10.72 -13.17 6.85
N CYS A 154 9.89 -14.07 6.32
CA CYS A 154 9.69 -15.41 6.89
C CYS A 154 10.96 -16.27 6.83
N SER A 155 11.70 -16.19 5.73
CA SER A 155 13.01 -16.88 5.61
C SER A 155 13.99 -16.39 6.67
N TYR A 156 14.02 -15.08 6.96
CA TYR A 156 14.87 -14.52 8.00
C TYR A 156 14.49 -14.99 9.41
N PHE A 157 13.19 -15.06 9.71
CA PHE A 157 12.68 -15.47 11.03
C PHE A 157 12.42 -16.98 11.15
N ASP A 158 12.80 -17.79 10.16
CA ASP A 158 12.54 -19.23 10.15
C ASP A 158 11.06 -19.56 10.41
N LEU A 159 10.18 -19.00 9.56
CA LEU A 159 8.75 -19.22 9.55
C LEU A 159 8.32 -19.87 8.23
N ASP A 160 7.42 -20.83 8.28
CA ASP A 160 6.74 -21.32 7.08
C ASP A 160 5.85 -20.21 6.50
N CYS A 161 5.90 -20.04 5.18
CA CYS A 161 5.17 -18.98 4.47
C CYS A 161 4.30 -19.59 3.38
N LYS A 162 2.97 -19.47 3.50
CA LYS A 162 2.00 -19.92 2.51
C LYS A 162 1.30 -18.75 1.84
N VAL A 163 1.51 -18.60 0.53
CA VAL A 163 1.03 -17.47 -0.27
C VAL A 163 -0.04 -17.90 -1.24
N TYR A 164 -1.22 -17.27 -1.17
CA TYR A 164 -2.27 -17.37 -2.19
C TYR A 164 -2.13 -16.19 -3.16
N MET A 165 -1.75 -16.49 -4.39
CA MET A 165 -1.50 -15.45 -5.40
C MET A 165 -2.65 -15.41 -6.40
N VAL A 166 -3.17 -14.21 -6.68
CA VAL A 166 -4.23 -14.02 -7.69
C VAL A 166 -3.84 -14.71 -8.99
N LYS A 167 -4.72 -15.60 -9.49
CA LYS A 167 -4.43 -16.56 -10.57
C LYS A 167 -3.86 -15.90 -11.83
N VAL A 168 -4.47 -14.82 -12.30
CA VAL A 168 -3.96 -14.09 -13.47
C VAL A 168 -2.54 -13.56 -13.27
N SER A 169 -2.22 -13.10 -12.07
CA SER A 169 -0.86 -12.63 -11.74
C SER A 169 0.11 -13.80 -11.58
N TYR A 170 -0.32 -14.92 -11.03
CA TYR A 170 0.47 -16.15 -10.92
C TYR A 170 0.98 -16.62 -12.29
N GLU A 171 0.13 -16.49 -13.33
CA GLU A 171 0.45 -16.85 -14.70
C GLU A 171 1.30 -15.78 -15.40
N GLN A 172 0.96 -14.50 -15.25
CA GLN A 172 1.61 -13.39 -15.96
C GLN A 172 2.94 -12.95 -15.34
N LYS A 173 3.20 -13.26 -14.07
CA LYS A 173 4.39 -12.82 -13.33
C LYS A 173 5.19 -14.01 -12.76
N PRO A 174 5.68 -14.93 -13.60
CA PRO A 174 6.34 -16.16 -13.15
C PRO A 174 7.59 -15.88 -12.31
N PHE A 175 8.34 -14.81 -12.62
CA PHE A 175 9.57 -14.49 -11.88
C PHE A 175 9.30 -14.10 -10.43
N ARG A 176 8.19 -13.41 -10.12
CA ARG A 176 7.82 -13.13 -8.73
C ARG A 176 7.52 -14.40 -7.96
N ARG A 177 6.83 -15.35 -8.59
CA ARG A 177 6.59 -16.66 -7.99
C ARG A 177 7.90 -17.39 -7.67
N GLU A 178 8.87 -17.38 -8.59
CA GLU A 178 10.16 -18.03 -8.38
C GLU A 178 10.98 -17.33 -7.29
N VAL A 179 10.91 -16.01 -7.16
CA VAL A 179 11.53 -15.29 -6.03
C VAL A 179 10.94 -15.74 -4.70
N MET A 180 9.60 -15.80 -4.57
CA MET A 180 8.95 -16.30 -3.35
C MET A 180 9.39 -17.73 -3.01
N ARG A 181 9.43 -18.62 -4.00
CA ARG A 181 9.90 -20.01 -3.83
C ARG A 181 11.38 -20.10 -3.46
N THR A 182 12.20 -19.20 -3.98
CA THR A 182 13.63 -19.12 -3.64
C THR A 182 13.84 -18.77 -2.16
N TYR A 183 12.94 -17.92 -1.59
CA TYR A 183 12.91 -17.64 -0.16
C TYR A 183 12.16 -18.71 0.67
N GLY A 184 11.78 -19.83 0.08
CA GLY A 184 11.19 -20.97 0.78
C GLY A 184 9.66 -20.94 0.91
N ALA A 185 8.98 -19.93 0.37
CA ALA A 185 7.52 -19.89 0.44
C ALA A 185 6.84 -20.87 -0.50
N SER A 186 5.71 -21.40 -0.08
CA SER A 186 4.77 -22.12 -0.97
C SER A 186 3.80 -21.14 -1.61
N VAL A 187 3.62 -21.20 -2.93
CA VAL A 187 2.77 -20.27 -3.67
C VAL A 187 1.68 -21.02 -4.42
N THR A 188 0.42 -20.70 -4.14
CA THR A 188 -0.77 -21.33 -4.71
C THR A 188 -1.56 -20.30 -5.53
N PRO A 189 -1.96 -20.59 -6.78
CA PRO A 189 -2.86 -19.69 -7.53
C PRO A 189 -4.24 -19.67 -6.88
N SER A 190 -4.85 -18.49 -6.73
CA SER A 190 -6.16 -18.29 -6.10
C SER A 190 -7.18 -17.73 -7.10
N PRO A 191 -8.43 -18.27 -7.13
CA PRO A 191 -8.95 -19.34 -6.26
C PRO A 191 -8.38 -20.72 -6.59
N SER A 192 -8.31 -21.59 -5.57
CA SER A 192 -7.70 -22.92 -5.65
C SER A 192 -8.65 -24.01 -5.12
N GLU A 193 -8.30 -25.26 -5.39
CA GLU A 193 -9.00 -26.43 -4.82
C GLU A 193 -8.50 -26.81 -3.41
N THR A 194 -7.52 -26.08 -2.86
CA THR A 194 -6.89 -26.42 -1.58
C THR A 194 -7.70 -25.96 -0.36
N THR A 195 -8.62 -25.04 -0.55
CA THR A 195 -9.51 -24.49 0.48
C THR A 195 -10.99 -24.76 0.15
N GLU A 196 -11.85 -24.70 1.14
CA GLU A 196 -13.31 -24.86 0.90
C GLU A 196 -13.87 -23.63 0.17
N VAL A 197 -13.47 -22.43 0.62
CA VAL A 197 -13.89 -21.18 -0.02
C VAL A 197 -13.38 -21.10 -1.47
N GLY A 198 -12.17 -21.55 -1.74
CA GLY A 198 -11.62 -21.59 -3.11
C GLY A 198 -12.42 -22.52 -4.02
N ARG A 199 -12.77 -23.73 -3.57
CA ARG A 199 -13.63 -24.66 -4.31
C ARG A 199 -15.02 -24.08 -4.58
N ARG A 200 -15.62 -23.41 -3.59
CA ARG A 200 -16.91 -22.72 -3.75
C ARG A 200 -16.84 -21.64 -4.83
N ILE A 201 -15.86 -20.77 -4.77
CA ILE A 201 -15.67 -19.70 -5.76
C ILE A 201 -15.46 -20.27 -7.17
N LEU A 202 -14.66 -21.34 -7.31
CA LEU A 202 -14.45 -22.01 -8.61
C LEU A 202 -15.73 -22.64 -9.16
N ALA A 203 -16.60 -23.18 -8.30
CA ALA A 203 -17.89 -23.76 -8.69
C ALA A 203 -18.89 -22.66 -9.12
N GLU A 204 -18.95 -21.54 -8.40
CA GLU A 204 -19.84 -20.41 -8.69
C GLU A 204 -19.38 -19.61 -9.92
N HIS A 205 -18.06 -19.50 -10.13
CA HIS A 205 -17.44 -18.71 -11.19
C HIS A 205 -16.38 -19.51 -11.97
N PRO A 206 -16.79 -20.52 -12.77
CA PRO A 206 -15.87 -21.31 -13.58
C PRO A 206 -15.05 -20.43 -14.52
N GLY A 207 -13.73 -20.59 -14.52
CA GLY A 207 -12.84 -19.82 -15.39
C GLY A 207 -12.48 -18.42 -14.89
N THR A 208 -12.84 -18.06 -13.64
CA THR A 208 -12.44 -16.78 -13.04
C THR A 208 -10.92 -16.58 -13.04
N SER A 209 -10.48 -15.36 -13.30
CA SER A 209 -9.07 -14.95 -13.20
C SER A 209 -8.60 -14.73 -11.74
N GLY A 210 -9.53 -14.81 -10.79
CA GLY A 210 -9.32 -14.52 -9.39
C GLY A 210 -9.28 -13.03 -9.06
N SER A 211 -9.37 -12.74 -7.78
CA SER A 211 -9.25 -11.37 -7.23
C SER A 211 -8.45 -11.41 -5.94
N LEU A 212 -8.05 -10.23 -5.46
CA LEU A 212 -7.39 -10.12 -4.15
C LEU A 212 -8.32 -10.58 -3.02
N GLY A 213 -9.62 -10.26 -3.10
CA GLY A 213 -10.62 -10.71 -2.14
C GLY A 213 -10.75 -12.23 -2.07
N CYS A 214 -10.67 -12.95 -3.21
CA CYS A 214 -10.65 -14.42 -3.22
C CYS A 214 -9.40 -14.95 -2.50
N ALA A 215 -8.23 -14.37 -2.78
CA ALA A 215 -6.97 -14.81 -2.19
C ALA A 215 -6.92 -14.52 -0.66
N ILE A 216 -7.54 -13.42 -0.20
CA ILE A 216 -7.72 -13.13 1.22
C ILE A 216 -8.56 -14.23 1.89
N SER A 217 -9.72 -14.56 1.33
CA SER A 217 -10.59 -15.59 1.89
C SER A 217 -9.87 -16.94 2.04
N GLU A 218 -9.13 -17.38 1.03
CA GLU A 218 -8.35 -18.62 1.10
C GLU A 218 -7.22 -18.57 2.13
N ALA A 219 -6.51 -17.43 2.22
CA ALA A 219 -5.43 -17.28 3.18
C ALA A 219 -5.93 -17.27 4.62
N VAL A 220 -7.07 -16.64 4.90
CA VAL A 220 -7.70 -16.63 6.23
C VAL A 220 -8.20 -18.03 6.61
N GLU A 221 -8.88 -18.73 5.71
CA GLU A 221 -9.29 -20.12 5.94
C GLU A 221 -8.09 -21.02 6.25
N ALA A 222 -7.02 -20.89 5.47
CA ALA A 222 -5.81 -21.69 5.67
C ALA A 222 -5.10 -21.39 7.01
N ALA A 223 -5.16 -20.14 7.50
CA ALA A 223 -4.62 -19.76 8.81
C ALA A 223 -5.43 -20.36 9.95
N THR A 224 -6.76 -20.20 9.89
CA THR A 224 -7.67 -20.60 10.97
C THR A 224 -7.87 -22.12 11.06
N SER A 225 -7.68 -22.84 9.96
CA SER A 225 -7.76 -24.29 9.93
C SER A 225 -6.49 -25.01 10.40
N ARG A 226 -5.40 -24.29 10.68
CA ARG A 226 -4.10 -24.88 11.02
C ARG A 226 -3.53 -24.32 12.32
N SER A 227 -3.29 -25.19 13.30
CA SER A 227 -2.64 -24.79 14.56
C SER A 227 -1.24 -24.22 14.31
N GLY A 228 -0.86 -23.18 15.05
CA GLY A 228 0.44 -22.51 14.94
C GLY A 228 0.57 -21.55 13.74
N TYR A 229 -0.51 -21.30 13.01
CA TYR A 229 -0.53 -20.33 11.90
C TYR A 229 -1.41 -19.13 12.20
N ARG A 230 -1.06 -17.99 11.58
CA ARG A 230 -1.88 -16.78 11.56
C ARG A 230 -1.83 -16.17 10.17
N TYR A 231 -2.86 -15.44 9.85
CA TYR A 231 -2.93 -14.64 8.64
C TYR A 231 -2.19 -13.31 8.84
N VAL A 232 -1.47 -12.88 7.82
CA VAL A 232 -0.80 -11.59 7.73
C VAL A 232 -1.09 -10.96 6.37
N LEU A 233 -1.09 -9.63 6.29
CA LEU A 233 -1.50 -8.94 5.06
C LEU A 233 -0.67 -7.68 4.79
N GLY A 234 -0.60 -7.30 3.52
CA GLY A 234 0.29 -6.23 3.04
C GLY A 234 -0.35 -4.86 2.89
N SER A 235 -1.61 -4.66 3.30
CA SER A 235 -2.31 -3.38 3.15
C SER A 235 -3.58 -3.31 4.00
N VAL A 236 -4.34 -2.23 3.91
CA VAL A 236 -5.69 -1.98 4.45
C VAL A 236 -5.74 -1.75 5.94
N LEU A 237 -5.29 -2.68 6.77
CA LEU A 237 -5.42 -2.60 8.23
C LEU A 237 -4.51 -1.54 8.84
N SER A 238 -4.98 -0.96 9.95
CA SER A 238 -4.31 0.16 10.63
C SER A 238 -2.91 -0.20 11.11
N GLN A 239 -2.70 -1.43 11.57
CA GLN A 239 -1.39 -1.91 11.98
C GLN A 239 -0.37 -1.94 10.82
N VAL A 240 -0.84 -2.17 9.58
CA VAL A 240 0.04 -2.11 8.40
C VAL A 240 0.44 -0.66 8.11
N LEU A 241 -0.52 0.28 8.17
CA LEU A 241 -0.24 1.70 8.00
C LEU A 241 0.73 2.22 9.08
N LEU A 242 0.57 1.74 10.32
CA LEU A 242 1.46 2.04 11.44
C LEU A 242 2.91 1.66 11.09
N HIS A 243 3.16 0.42 10.64
CA HIS A 243 4.51 -0.01 10.25
C HIS A 243 5.05 0.80 9.06
N GLN A 244 4.19 1.19 8.13
CA GLN A 244 4.60 1.99 6.97
C GLN A 244 4.86 3.47 7.33
N SER A 245 4.51 3.93 8.54
CA SER A 245 4.81 5.30 8.97
C SER A 245 6.31 5.62 8.95
N ILE A 246 7.18 4.60 9.00
CA ILE A 246 8.63 4.74 8.83
C ILE A 246 8.99 5.50 7.54
N ILE A 247 8.20 5.34 6.45
CA ILE A 247 8.41 6.03 5.18
C ILE A 247 8.26 7.54 5.36
N GLY A 248 7.14 7.95 5.98
CA GLY A 248 6.83 9.35 6.22
C GLY A 248 7.80 9.99 7.22
N LEU A 249 8.10 9.29 8.31
CA LEU A 249 9.03 9.76 9.34
C LEU A 249 10.42 10.01 8.78
N GLU A 250 10.99 9.07 8.01
CA GLU A 250 12.26 9.30 7.33
C GLU A 250 12.19 10.42 6.29
N THR A 251 11.07 10.52 5.55
CA THR A 251 10.88 11.59 4.56
C THR A 251 10.89 12.95 5.25
N LYS A 252 10.13 13.10 6.34
CA LYS A 252 10.08 14.34 7.11
C LYS A 252 11.43 14.68 7.70
N ALA A 253 12.12 13.74 8.36
CA ALA A 253 13.46 13.94 8.91
C ALA A 253 14.49 14.35 7.83
N ALA A 254 14.40 13.77 6.62
CA ALA A 254 15.28 14.14 5.52
C ALA A 254 15.02 15.57 4.99
N LEU A 255 13.74 15.97 4.92
CA LEU A 255 13.35 17.35 4.57
C LEU A 255 13.83 18.34 5.64
N ASP A 256 13.58 18.07 6.91
CA ASP A 256 13.96 18.92 8.03
C ASP A 256 15.48 19.09 8.17
N LYS A 257 16.25 18.03 7.88
CA LYS A 257 17.72 18.05 7.88
C LYS A 257 18.31 19.14 6.99
N TYR A 258 17.60 19.55 5.94
CA TYR A 258 18.02 20.55 4.96
C TYR A 258 17.06 21.74 4.84
N ASP A 259 16.18 21.95 5.82
CA ASP A 259 15.20 23.04 5.86
C ASP A 259 14.32 23.11 4.59
N ILE A 260 13.98 21.94 4.02
CA ILE A 260 13.11 21.83 2.84
C ILE A 260 11.66 21.75 3.31
N LYS A 261 10.84 22.71 2.88
CA LYS A 261 9.39 22.72 3.15
C LYS A 261 8.65 22.07 1.98
N ALA A 262 7.91 21.01 2.24
CA ALA A 262 7.00 20.44 1.26
C ALA A 262 5.72 21.28 1.15
N ASP A 263 5.19 21.44 -0.06
CA ASP A 263 3.88 22.04 -0.32
C ASP A 263 2.85 20.97 -0.68
N ILE A 264 3.27 19.96 -1.47
CA ILE A 264 2.40 18.91 -1.98
C ILE A 264 3.04 17.56 -1.69
N VAL A 265 2.26 16.65 -1.09
CA VAL A 265 2.67 15.26 -0.83
C VAL A 265 1.75 14.31 -1.59
N ILE A 266 2.32 13.40 -2.40
CA ILE A 266 1.57 12.56 -3.35
C ILE A 266 1.92 11.09 -3.11
N GLY A 267 0.92 10.22 -3.05
CA GLY A 267 1.13 8.78 -2.97
C GLY A 267 0.09 7.99 -3.76
N CYS A 268 0.49 6.87 -4.34
CA CYS A 268 -0.46 5.96 -4.97
C CYS A 268 -1.28 5.22 -3.90
N ALA A 269 -2.54 4.93 -4.21
CA ALA A 269 -3.50 4.36 -3.29
C ALA A 269 -4.22 3.14 -3.90
N GLY A 270 -3.98 1.98 -3.32
CA GLY A 270 -4.78 0.77 -3.47
C GLY A 270 -5.56 0.53 -2.19
N GLY A 271 -5.07 -0.36 -1.32
CA GLY A 271 -5.60 -0.49 0.06
C GLY A 271 -5.09 0.61 1.02
N GLY A 272 -4.24 1.53 0.59
CA GLY A 272 -3.85 2.74 1.33
C GLY A 272 -2.60 2.63 2.20
N SER A 273 -1.91 1.49 2.30
CA SER A 273 -0.82 1.32 3.28
C SER A 273 0.40 2.21 3.00
N ASN A 274 0.86 2.25 1.75
CA ASN A 274 2.00 3.10 1.38
C ASN A 274 1.65 4.59 1.51
N LEU A 275 0.48 4.99 1.03
CA LEU A 275 0.00 6.36 1.15
C LEU A 275 -0.10 6.76 2.62
N GLY A 276 -0.84 5.98 3.43
CA GLY A 276 -1.04 6.26 4.85
C GLY A 276 0.28 6.34 5.61
N GLY A 277 1.26 5.49 5.29
CA GLY A 277 2.59 5.54 5.88
C GLY A 277 3.36 6.80 5.50
N LEU A 278 3.39 7.14 4.21
CA LEU A 278 4.09 8.33 3.73
C LEU A 278 3.51 9.62 4.31
N ILE A 279 2.18 9.75 4.30
CA ILE A 279 1.52 11.01 4.68
C ILE A 279 1.35 11.18 6.18
N SER A 280 1.51 10.13 6.99
CA SER A 280 1.16 10.13 8.42
C SER A 280 1.76 11.34 9.20
N PRO A 281 3.06 11.67 9.15
CA PRO A 281 3.59 12.82 9.88
C PRO A 281 3.10 14.16 9.30
N PHE A 282 2.90 14.25 7.98
CA PHE A 282 2.39 15.45 7.33
C PHE A 282 0.93 15.73 7.70
N VAL A 283 0.10 14.68 7.73
CA VAL A 283 -1.29 14.78 8.22
C VAL A 283 -1.31 15.14 9.70
N GLY A 284 -0.41 14.55 10.52
CA GLY A 284 -0.29 14.86 11.94
C GLY A 284 -0.02 16.36 12.17
N GLU A 285 0.93 16.96 11.47
CA GLU A 285 1.21 18.40 11.52
C GLU A 285 0.00 19.23 11.03
N LYS A 286 -0.68 18.80 9.96
CA LYS A 286 -1.87 19.47 9.43
C LYS A 286 -3.02 19.46 10.45
N ILE A 287 -3.28 18.34 11.12
CA ILE A 287 -4.30 18.21 12.17
C ILE A 287 -4.01 19.16 13.35
N LYS A 288 -2.74 19.31 13.73
CA LYS A 288 -2.27 20.20 14.80
C LYS A 288 -2.25 21.67 14.39
N GLY A 289 -2.43 21.98 13.11
CA GLY A 289 -2.33 23.35 12.57
C GLY A 289 -0.90 23.88 12.48
N GLU A 290 0.11 23.00 12.47
CA GLU A 290 1.52 23.33 12.38
C GLU A 290 1.97 23.60 10.94
N ALA A 291 1.29 22.97 9.96
CA ALA A 291 1.52 23.14 8.53
C ALA A 291 0.25 22.87 7.72
N ASP A 292 0.21 23.40 6.49
CA ASP A 292 -0.90 23.18 5.55
C ASP A 292 -0.39 22.53 4.26
N TYR A 293 -0.17 21.23 4.32
CA TYR A 293 0.21 20.43 3.15
C TYR A 293 -1.02 20.11 2.30
N ARG A 294 -0.87 20.23 0.98
CA ARG A 294 -1.81 19.60 0.05
C ARG A 294 -1.40 18.14 -0.15
N ILE A 295 -2.27 17.21 0.19
CA ILE A 295 -2.00 15.77 0.18
C ILE A 295 -2.91 15.09 -0.84
N ILE A 296 -2.32 14.36 -1.80
CA ILE A 296 -3.06 13.79 -2.93
C ILE A 296 -2.87 12.26 -2.94
N ALA A 297 -3.99 11.55 -2.79
CA ALA A 297 -4.10 10.13 -3.04
C ALA A 297 -4.33 9.89 -4.54
N VAL A 298 -3.55 9.02 -5.17
CA VAL A 298 -3.70 8.71 -6.60
C VAL A 298 -4.09 7.25 -6.77
N GLU A 299 -5.25 7.02 -7.37
CA GLU A 299 -5.80 5.68 -7.62
C GLU A 299 -5.96 5.41 -9.12
N PRO A 300 -6.02 4.12 -9.55
CA PRO A 300 -6.31 3.81 -10.95
C PRO A 300 -7.75 4.16 -11.30
N ALA A 301 -7.97 4.76 -12.48
CA ALA A 301 -9.31 5.03 -13.00
C ALA A 301 -10.17 3.76 -13.14
N SER A 302 -9.53 2.60 -13.28
CA SER A 302 -10.20 1.30 -13.35
C SER A 302 -10.61 0.71 -12.00
N CYS A 303 -10.17 1.31 -10.88
CA CYS A 303 -10.52 0.89 -9.52
C CYS A 303 -10.62 2.10 -8.58
N PRO A 304 -11.61 3.01 -8.81
CA PRO A 304 -11.68 4.33 -8.22
C PRO A 304 -12.40 4.33 -6.86
N SER A 305 -11.82 3.67 -5.86
CA SER A 305 -12.46 3.46 -4.55
C SER A 305 -12.72 4.75 -3.77
N LEU A 306 -11.79 5.73 -3.78
CA LEU A 306 -11.97 7.03 -3.14
C LEU A 306 -12.84 7.97 -3.97
N THR A 307 -12.55 8.10 -5.27
CA THR A 307 -13.20 9.12 -6.12
C THR A 307 -14.63 8.76 -6.54
N ARG A 308 -14.97 7.46 -6.59
CA ARG A 308 -16.30 6.98 -6.99
C ARG A 308 -16.93 5.96 -6.05
N GLY A 309 -16.21 5.52 -5.00
CA GLY A 309 -16.72 4.60 -3.99
C GLY A 309 -17.73 5.25 -3.04
N ARG A 310 -18.39 4.42 -2.24
CA ARG A 310 -19.29 4.85 -1.15
C ARG A 310 -18.58 4.67 0.19
N TYR A 311 -18.76 5.63 1.10
CA TYR A 311 -18.25 5.51 2.47
C TYR A 311 -19.23 4.69 3.31
N ALA A 312 -18.94 3.40 3.45
CA ALA A 312 -19.83 2.44 4.10
C ALA A 312 -19.05 1.31 4.77
N TYR A 313 -19.71 0.55 5.62
CA TYR A 313 -19.18 -0.75 6.05
C TYR A 313 -19.27 -1.76 4.90
N ASP A 314 -18.17 -2.48 4.69
CA ASP A 314 -18.08 -3.53 3.70
C ASP A 314 -17.15 -4.64 4.17
N PHE A 315 -17.29 -5.83 3.57
CA PHE A 315 -16.36 -6.93 3.81
C PHE A 315 -14.98 -6.64 3.22
N CYS A 316 -13.94 -7.04 3.95
CA CYS A 316 -12.57 -6.92 3.46
C CYS A 316 -12.22 -7.97 2.38
N ASP A 317 -13.08 -8.98 2.19
CA ASP A 317 -12.86 -10.11 1.28
C ASP A 317 -14.11 -10.50 0.49
N THR A 318 -13.91 -11.20 -0.63
CA THR A 318 -15.02 -11.65 -1.51
C THR A 318 -15.80 -12.79 -0.91
N GLY A 319 -15.18 -13.66 -0.11
CA GLY A 319 -15.83 -14.78 0.57
C GLY A 319 -16.67 -14.42 1.78
N MET A 320 -16.66 -13.14 2.20
CA MET A 320 -17.42 -12.59 3.33
C MET A 320 -17.11 -13.31 4.67
N ILE A 321 -15.85 -13.68 4.88
CA ILE A 321 -15.38 -14.34 6.11
C ILE A 321 -14.58 -13.40 7.01
N CYS A 322 -14.14 -12.25 6.48
CA CYS A 322 -13.42 -11.23 7.22
C CYS A 322 -14.37 -10.26 7.95
N PRO A 323 -13.86 -9.50 8.93
CA PRO A 323 -14.62 -8.41 9.56
C PRO A 323 -15.11 -7.37 8.55
N LEU A 324 -16.17 -6.64 8.94
CA LEU A 324 -16.63 -5.46 8.23
C LEU A 324 -15.78 -4.26 8.63
N ALA A 325 -15.27 -3.54 7.65
CA ALA A 325 -14.54 -2.28 7.87
C ALA A 325 -15.29 -1.12 7.25
N LYS A 326 -15.35 0.03 7.93
CA LYS A 326 -15.89 1.24 7.34
C LYS A 326 -14.86 1.88 6.44
N MET A 327 -15.15 1.97 5.16
CA MET A 327 -14.20 2.38 4.14
C MET A 327 -14.91 3.04 2.95
N TYR A 328 -14.18 3.78 2.16
CA TYR A 328 -14.59 4.07 0.79
C TYR A 328 -14.45 2.80 -0.03
N THR A 329 -15.53 2.29 -0.59
CA THR A 329 -15.59 0.99 -1.25
C THR A 329 -16.41 1.00 -2.53
N LEU A 330 -16.02 0.15 -3.47
CA LEU A 330 -16.77 -0.18 -4.68
C LEU A 330 -17.68 -1.41 -4.50
N GLY A 331 -17.69 -1.96 -3.27
CA GLY A 331 -18.36 -3.21 -2.91
C GLY A 331 -17.44 -4.43 -3.00
N SER A 332 -17.50 -5.31 -1.99
CA SER A 332 -16.65 -6.53 -1.89
C SER A 332 -16.86 -7.52 -3.04
N GLY A 333 -17.98 -7.44 -3.74
CA GLY A 333 -18.25 -8.18 -4.96
C GLY A 333 -17.68 -7.56 -6.24
N PHE A 334 -17.17 -6.32 -6.20
CA PHE A 334 -16.58 -5.67 -7.35
C PHE A 334 -15.23 -6.30 -7.73
N ILE A 335 -15.11 -6.73 -8.97
CA ILE A 335 -13.87 -7.30 -9.53
C ILE A 335 -13.25 -6.27 -10.46
N PRO A 336 -12.14 -5.60 -10.05
CA PRO A 336 -11.46 -4.64 -10.90
C PRO A 336 -10.99 -5.26 -12.21
N SER A 337 -11.03 -4.50 -13.30
CA SER A 337 -10.49 -4.92 -14.59
C SER A 337 -9.00 -5.30 -14.47
N ALA A 338 -8.50 -6.05 -15.45
CA ALA A 338 -7.12 -6.55 -15.46
C ALA A 338 -6.10 -5.44 -15.82
N ASN A 339 -6.10 -4.32 -15.08
CA ASN A 339 -5.04 -3.33 -15.22
C ASN A 339 -3.69 -3.88 -14.71
N HIS A 340 -2.60 -3.26 -15.13
CA HIS A 340 -1.26 -3.74 -14.83
C HIS A 340 -0.69 -3.26 -13.49
N ALA A 341 -1.37 -2.37 -12.77
CA ALA A 341 -1.03 -1.97 -11.41
C ALA A 341 -1.73 -2.90 -10.39
N GLY A 342 -1.34 -4.17 -10.36
CA GLY A 342 -2.01 -5.21 -9.57
C GLY A 342 -2.05 -4.93 -8.07
N GLY A 343 -1.11 -4.16 -7.52
CA GLY A 343 -1.08 -3.73 -6.12
C GLY A 343 -2.11 -2.64 -5.79
N LEU A 344 -2.77 -2.03 -6.78
CA LEU A 344 -3.82 -1.03 -6.59
C LEU A 344 -5.23 -1.57 -6.92
N ARG A 345 -5.36 -2.87 -7.20
CA ARG A 345 -6.62 -3.53 -7.57
C ARG A 345 -7.34 -4.09 -6.34
N TYR A 346 -7.86 -3.22 -5.50
CA TYR A 346 -8.64 -3.59 -4.32
C TYR A 346 -9.91 -2.75 -4.24
N HIS A 347 -11.04 -3.39 -3.93
CA HIS A 347 -12.37 -2.76 -3.95
C HIS A 347 -12.57 -1.68 -2.89
N GLY A 348 -11.75 -1.66 -1.82
CA GLY A 348 -11.89 -0.76 -0.69
C GLY A 348 -10.61 -0.04 -0.32
N MET A 349 -10.72 0.96 0.54
CA MET A 349 -9.63 1.76 1.06
C MET A 349 -9.51 1.54 2.57
N SER A 350 -8.30 1.56 3.12
CA SER A 350 -8.06 1.54 4.57
C SER A 350 -9.01 2.49 5.31
N SER A 351 -9.53 2.06 6.45
CA SER A 351 -10.43 2.89 7.27
C SER A 351 -9.76 4.20 7.70
N VAL A 352 -8.44 4.20 7.95
CA VAL A 352 -7.67 5.41 8.29
C VAL A 352 -7.66 6.40 7.12
N VAL A 353 -7.26 5.95 5.92
CA VAL A 353 -7.19 6.83 4.74
C VAL A 353 -8.60 7.28 4.33
N SER A 354 -9.59 6.40 4.45
CA SER A 354 -10.99 6.73 4.19
C SER A 354 -11.50 7.84 5.11
N GLN A 355 -11.19 7.77 6.41
CA GLN A 355 -11.58 8.81 7.36
C GLN A 355 -10.86 10.13 7.09
N LEU A 356 -9.56 10.10 6.76
CA LEU A 356 -8.82 11.30 6.37
C LEU A 356 -9.40 11.97 5.12
N TYR A 357 -9.86 11.17 4.16
CA TYR A 357 -10.51 11.68 2.95
C TYR A 357 -11.90 12.25 3.24
N ASP A 358 -12.69 11.57 4.07
CA ASP A 358 -14.01 12.04 4.49
C ASP A 358 -13.93 13.36 5.27
N ASP A 359 -12.93 13.50 6.15
CA ASP A 359 -12.61 14.72 6.89
C ASP A 359 -12.01 15.84 6.02
N LYS A 360 -11.80 15.61 4.72
CA LYS A 360 -11.21 16.58 3.77
C LYS A 360 -9.76 16.98 4.12
N LEU A 361 -9.05 16.13 4.84
CA LEU A 361 -7.63 16.34 5.14
C LEU A 361 -6.73 15.98 3.97
N ILE A 362 -7.20 15.10 3.08
CA ILE A 362 -6.54 14.68 1.85
C ILE A 362 -7.49 14.79 0.65
N GLU A 363 -6.92 14.88 -0.54
CA GLU A 363 -7.63 14.85 -1.84
C GLU A 363 -7.40 13.49 -2.50
N ALA A 364 -8.25 13.15 -3.47
CA ALA A 364 -8.07 11.97 -4.31
C ALA A 364 -8.26 12.29 -5.78
N VAL A 365 -7.44 11.67 -6.61
CA VAL A 365 -7.56 11.71 -8.08
C VAL A 365 -7.38 10.31 -8.65
N SER A 366 -8.07 10.04 -9.76
CA SER A 366 -7.91 8.80 -10.51
C SER A 366 -7.22 9.07 -11.85
N VAL A 367 -6.35 8.13 -12.29
CA VAL A 367 -5.59 8.26 -13.54
C VAL A 367 -5.70 6.99 -14.39
N GLU A 368 -5.69 7.16 -15.70
CA GLU A 368 -5.77 6.07 -16.67
C GLU A 368 -4.41 5.38 -16.84
N GLN A 369 -4.41 4.06 -17.08
CA GLN A 369 -3.15 3.31 -17.12
C GLN A 369 -2.22 3.71 -18.26
N THR A 370 -2.73 4.13 -19.41
CA THR A 370 -1.89 4.60 -20.54
C THR A 370 -1.15 5.87 -20.18
N GLU A 371 -1.78 6.82 -19.47
CA GLU A 371 -1.14 8.02 -18.95
C GLU A 371 -0.10 7.69 -17.87
N VAL A 372 -0.39 6.69 -17.01
CA VAL A 372 0.52 6.19 -15.99
C VAL A 372 1.79 5.61 -16.62
N PHE A 373 1.67 4.78 -17.68
CA PHE A 373 2.82 4.21 -18.37
C PHE A 373 3.61 5.24 -19.17
N ALA A 374 2.94 6.25 -19.76
CA ALA A 374 3.62 7.39 -20.40
C ALA A 374 4.50 8.13 -19.37
N ALA A 375 3.96 8.43 -18.20
CA ALA A 375 4.70 9.07 -17.11
C ALA A 375 5.85 8.19 -16.59
N ALA A 376 5.62 6.87 -16.48
CA ALA A 376 6.64 5.90 -16.07
C ALA A 376 7.84 5.88 -17.01
N GLU A 377 7.59 5.84 -18.32
CA GLU A 377 8.67 5.86 -19.31
C GLU A 377 9.39 7.21 -19.35
N GLN A 378 8.65 8.32 -19.26
CA GLN A 378 9.27 9.64 -19.17
C GLN A 378 10.22 9.71 -17.98
N PHE A 379 9.76 9.26 -16.82
CA PHE A 379 10.58 9.22 -15.60
C PHE A 379 11.79 8.30 -15.76
N ALA A 380 11.59 7.09 -16.29
CA ALA A 380 12.68 6.15 -16.52
C ALA A 380 13.75 6.71 -17.47
N ARG A 381 13.35 7.40 -18.53
CA ARG A 381 14.29 7.98 -19.51
C ARG A 381 15.10 9.15 -18.93
N VAL A 382 14.55 9.91 -17.99
CA VAL A 382 15.25 11.10 -17.45
C VAL A 382 15.93 10.84 -16.11
N GLU A 383 15.34 10.04 -15.22
CA GLU A 383 15.88 9.75 -13.88
C GLU A 383 16.65 8.41 -13.82
N GLY A 384 16.56 7.57 -14.86
CA GLY A 384 17.29 6.30 -14.95
C GLY A 384 16.74 5.21 -14.02
N ILE A 385 15.52 5.37 -13.51
CA ILE A 385 14.86 4.42 -12.61
C ILE A 385 13.60 3.93 -13.29
N LEU A 386 13.45 2.61 -13.43
CA LEU A 386 12.25 1.97 -13.94
C LEU A 386 11.24 1.77 -12.79
N PRO A 387 10.15 2.56 -12.72
CA PRO A 387 9.22 2.49 -11.61
C PRO A 387 8.23 1.33 -11.76
N ALA A 388 7.71 0.82 -10.64
CA ALA A 388 6.55 -0.06 -10.68
C ALA A 388 5.33 0.69 -11.22
N PRO A 389 4.38 0.03 -11.93
CA PRO A 389 3.15 0.65 -12.40
C PRO A 389 2.35 1.34 -11.29
N GLU A 390 2.36 0.77 -10.08
CA GLU A 390 1.73 1.37 -8.91
C GLU A 390 2.33 2.74 -8.59
N SER A 391 3.65 2.84 -8.50
CA SER A 391 4.37 4.10 -8.21
C SER A 391 4.15 5.15 -9.28
N SER A 392 3.97 4.71 -10.51
CA SER A 392 3.82 5.57 -11.68
C SER A 392 2.54 6.39 -11.65
N HIS A 393 1.53 5.97 -10.88
CA HIS A 393 0.35 6.78 -10.58
C HIS A 393 0.74 8.08 -9.85
N ALA A 394 1.60 7.98 -8.83
CA ALA A 394 2.10 9.16 -8.14
C ALA A 394 3.02 10.03 -9.02
N ILE A 395 3.84 9.40 -9.88
CA ILE A 395 4.68 10.13 -10.86
C ILE A 395 3.82 10.94 -11.81
N ARG A 396 2.73 10.37 -12.35
CA ARG A 396 1.83 11.06 -13.28
C ARG A 396 1.30 12.35 -12.64
N VAL A 397 0.77 12.26 -11.43
CA VAL A 397 0.20 13.43 -10.74
C VAL A 397 1.29 14.42 -10.30
N ALA A 398 2.48 13.94 -9.93
CA ALA A 398 3.61 14.84 -9.66
C ALA A 398 4.02 15.65 -10.91
N ILE A 399 3.99 15.03 -12.10
CA ILE A 399 4.20 15.72 -13.37
C ILE A 399 3.10 16.76 -13.62
N ASP A 400 1.84 16.41 -13.40
CA ASP A 400 0.70 17.33 -13.61
C ASP A 400 0.80 18.55 -12.69
N GLU A 401 1.10 18.36 -11.42
CA GLU A 401 1.29 19.46 -10.47
C GLU A 401 2.51 20.32 -10.83
N ALA A 402 3.60 19.71 -11.30
CA ALA A 402 4.78 20.44 -11.76
C ALA A 402 4.49 21.26 -13.05
N LEU A 403 3.65 20.77 -13.97
CA LEU A 403 3.20 21.51 -15.14
C LEU A 403 2.27 22.67 -14.77
N LYS A 404 1.41 22.52 -13.76
CA LYS A 404 0.63 23.63 -13.19
C LYS A 404 1.55 24.73 -12.63
N CYS A 405 2.62 24.35 -11.94
CA CYS A 405 3.63 25.32 -11.48
C CYS A 405 4.30 26.06 -12.63
N LYS A 406 4.57 25.35 -13.74
CA LYS A 406 5.10 25.98 -14.96
C LYS A 406 4.13 27.02 -15.56
N GLU A 407 2.84 26.68 -15.61
CA GLU A 407 1.79 27.57 -16.15
C GLU A 407 1.59 28.82 -15.27
N THR A 408 1.59 28.63 -13.94
CA THR A 408 1.35 29.72 -12.99
C THR A 408 2.61 30.50 -12.64
N GLY A 409 3.80 29.95 -12.90
CA GLY A 409 5.07 30.52 -12.46
C GLY A 409 5.37 30.34 -10.96
N GLU A 410 4.52 29.59 -10.22
CA GLU A 410 4.71 29.34 -8.80
C GLU A 410 5.78 28.27 -8.55
N GLU A 411 6.72 28.54 -7.66
CA GLU A 411 7.64 27.52 -7.15
C GLU A 411 6.97 26.75 -6.00
N LYS A 412 6.78 25.43 -6.15
CA LYS A 412 6.29 24.53 -5.11
C LYS A 412 7.22 23.34 -4.95
N THR A 413 7.33 22.84 -3.74
CA THR A 413 8.04 21.61 -3.43
C THR A 413 7.06 20.45 -3.41
N ILE A 414 7.21 19.53 -4.36
CA ILE A 414 6.39 18.33 -4.53
C ILE A 414 7.18 17.14 -4.02
N VAL A 415 6.60 16.36 -3.12
CA VAL A 415 7.18 15.11 -2.60
C VAL A 415 6.28 13.96 -2.95
N PHE A 416 6.80 12.92 -3.59
CA PHE A 416 6.00 11.73 -3.89
C PHE A 416 6.67 10.42 -3.46
N GLY A 417 5.86 9.39 -3.23
CA GLY A 417 6.31 8.05 -2.91
C GLY A 417 6.65 7.23 -4.17
N LEU A 418 7.92 6.86 -4.36
CA LEU A 418 8.36 5.90 -5.36
C LEU A 418 8.44 4.51 -4.72
N THR A 419 7.30 3.81 -4.67
CA THR A 419 7.04 2.69 -3.77
C THR A 419 7.59 1.35 -4.21
N GLY A 420 7.97 1.20 -5.49
CA GLY A 420 8.43 -0.07 -6.02
C GLY A 420 9.20 0.04 -7.32
N THR A 421 10.01 -0.99 -7.61
CA THR A 421 10.72 -1.18 -8.86
C THR A 421 9.86 -1.87 -9.92
N GLY A 422 10.02 -1.51 -11.19
CA GLY A 422 9.27 -2.04 -12.34
C GLY A 422 9.90 -3.25 -13.04
N TYR A 423 11.06 -3.73 -12.61
CA TYR A 423 11.76 -4.81 -13.32
C TYR A 423 10.97 -6.13 -13.42
N PHE A 424 10.02 -6.35 -12.54
CA PHE A 424 9.13 -7.51 -12.61
C PHE A 424 7.86 -7.25 -13.45
N ASP A 425 7.70 -6.04 -14.00
CA ASP A 425 6.51 -5.61 -14.72
C ASP A 425 6.76 -5.40 -16.22
N MET A 426 7.85 -5.98 -16.76
CA MET A 426 8.28 -5.77 -18.15
C MET A 426 7.26 -6.24 -19.19
N VAL A 427 6.42 -7.23 -18.87
CA VAL A 427 5.30 -7.63 -19.74
C VAL A 427 4.32 -6.46 -19.94
N ALA A 428 4.04 -5.71 -18.89
CA ALA A 428 3.15 -4.55 -18.96
C ALA A 428 3.78 -3.40 -19.78
N TYR A 429 5.07 -3.12 -19.56
CA TYR A 429 5.81 -2.16 -20.38
C TYR A 429 5.86 -2.57 -21.86
N GLY A 430 6.06 -3.87 -22.14
CA GLY A 430 5.99 -4.40 -23.51
C GLY A 430 4.64 -4.09 -24.17
N LYS A 431 3.54 -4.43 -23.52
CA LYS A 431 2.19 -4.12 -24.03
C LYS A 431 1.95 -2.63 -24.27
N TYR A 432 2.48 -1.77 -23.40
CA TYR A 432 2.38 -0.34 -23.60
C TYR A 432 3.17 0.11 -24.84
N ASN A 433 4.42 -0.33 -24.99
CA ASN A 433 5.29 -0.01 -26.11
C ASN A 433 4.76 -0.55 -27.44
N ASP A 434 4.08 -1.69 -27.44
CA ASP A 434 3.49 -2.31 -28.62
C ASP A 434 2.10 -1.71 -28.98
N GLY A 435 1.59 -0.76 -28.17
CA GLY A 435 0.29 -0.13 -28.37
C GLY A 435 -0.90 -1.06 -28.06
N GLU A 436 -0.68 -2.12 -27.31
CA GLU A 436 -1.71 -3.10 -26.93
C GLU A 436 -2.43 -2.76 -25.62
N MET A 437 -1.95 -1.73 -24.90
CA MET A 437 -2.57 -1.31 -23.65
C MET A 437 -3.79 -0.45 -23.90
N THR A 438 -4.89 -0.77 -23.22
CA THR A 438 -6.16 -0.04 -23.30
C THR A 438 -6.58 0.44 -21.92
N ASP A 439 -7.22 1.61 -21.87
CA ASP A 439 -7.82 2.12 -20.65
C ASP A 439 -9.19 1.52 -20.41
N TYR A 440 -9.57 1.44 -19.15
CA TYR A 440 -10.88 1.05 -18.71
C TYR A 440 -11.32 1.90 -17.52
N ILE A 441 -12.44 2.57 -17.67
CA ILE A 441 -13.10 3.31 -16.59
C ILE A 441 -14.46 2.65 -16.37
N PRO A 442 -14.73 2.10 -15.17
CA PRO A 442 -16.02 1.47 -14.91
C PRO A 442 -17.15 2.50 -15.05
N THR A 443 -18.22 2.13 -15.73
CA THR A 443 -19.45 2.93 -15.82
C THR A 443 -20.22 2.86 -14.48
N ASP A 444 -21.23 3.70 -14.31
CA ASP A 444 -22.09 3.61 -13.12
C ASP A 444 -22.82 2.26 -13.05
N SER A 445 -23.19 1.69 -14.21
CA SER A 445 -23.78 0.36 -14.30
C SER A 445 -22.82 -0.78 -13.91
N ASP A 446 -21.50 -0.60 -14.06
CA ASP A 446 -20.50 -1.56 -13.62
C ASP A 446 -20.30 -1.52 -12.09
N LEU A 447 -20.52 -0.36 -11.47
CA LEU A 447 -20.38 -0.17 -10.03
C LEU A 447 -21.63 -0.53 -9.23
N GLU A 448 -22.82 -0.36 -9.81
CA GLU A 448 -24.10 -0.55 -9.12
C GLU A 448 -24.27 -1.94 -8.47
N PRO A 449 -23.87 -3.06 -9.07
CA PRO A 449 -23.96 -4.38 -8.41
C PRO A 449 -23.13 -4.44 -7.12
N GLY A 450 -21.93 -3.84 -7.10
CA GLY A 450 -21.10 -3.73 -5.91
C GLY A 450 -21.79 -2.92 -4.81
N PHE A 451 -22.36 -1.78 -5.16
CA PHE A 451 -23.07 -0.91 -4.21
C PHE A 451 -24.37 -1.53 -3.68
N ALA A 452 -25.09 -2.28 -4.53
CA ALA A 452 -26.30 -2.99 -4.11
C ALA A 452 -26.00 -4.11 -3.10
N GLY A 453 -24.78 -4.68 -3.15
CA GLY A 453 -24.30 -5.71 -2.25
C GLY A 453 -23.79 -5.22 -0.90
N LEU A 454 -23.67 -3.90 -0.68
CA LEU A 454 -23.15 -3.36 0.58
C LEU A 454 -24.04 -3.73 1.77
N PRO A 455 -23.45 -4.11 2.92
CA PRO A 455 -24.18 -4.33 4.15
C PRO A 455 -24.97 -3.08 4.56
N LYS A 456 -26.23 -3.27 4.92
CA LYS A 456 -27.09 -2.19 5.43
C LYS A 456 -26.85 -2.05 6.94
N ILE A 457 -25.93 -1.17 7.28
CA ILE A 457 -25.55 -0.87 8.67
C ILE A 457 -25.71 0.64 8.84
N ASP A 458 -26.53 1.03 9.83
CA ASP A 458 -26.82 2.42 10.16
C ASP A 458 -25.64 3.11 10.89
#